data_fe9ec3a266fb7b036e7387471ad81d83
#
_entry.id   fe9ec3a266fb7b036e7387471ad81d83
#
_cell.length_a   1.000
_cell.length_b   1.000
_cell.length_c   1.000
_cell.angle_alpha   90.00
_cell.angle_beta   90.00
_cell.angle_gamma   90.00
#
_symmetry.space_group_name_H-M   'P 1'
#
loop_
_entity.id
_entity.type
_entity.pdbx_description
1 polymer ?
#
loop_
_entity_poly.entity_id
_entity_poly.type
_entity_poly.pdbx_seq_one_letter_code
_entity_poly.pdbx_strand_id
1 'polypeptide(L)'
;TACQNHMTHVSQRDMKSTLALAGSNRDELERVLEHYQDDPQKLAAARYLIADMKDNYYLVSDGIDSVHAALVTTSLQEGFLERNRRDRWMAYRYEGTAEKIYDAQTVSAEYLIENIDLAFESWQRYPWGKYYDFEDFCNYLLPYKIGDEKPDNWRRIYTEKFAPVLDSLY
;
A
#
# COMPACT_ATOMS: atom_id res chain seq x y z
N THR A 1 -15.90 -12.08 18.28
CA THR A 1 -17.17 -11.98 17.51
C THR A 1 -17.67 -10.54 17.34
N ALA A 2 -17.44 -9.62 18.29
CA ALA A 2 -17.85 -8.22 18.16
C ALA A 2 -16.93 -7.41 17.24
N CYS A 3 -15.61 -7.62 17.28
CA CYS A 3 -14.64 -6.96 16.38
C CYS A 3 -14.82 -7.36 14.90
N GLN A 4 -15.09 -8.64 14.62
CA GLN A 4 -15.38 -9.09 13.26
C GLN A 4 -16.62 -8.43 12.66
N ASN A 5 -17.64 -8.14 13.46
CA ASN A 5 -18.85 -7.44 12.99
C ASN A 5 -18.61 -5.94 12.72
N HIS A 6 -17.69 -5.29 13.41
CA HIS A 6 -17.37 -3.87 13.17
C HIS A 6 -16.59 -3.69 11.86
N MET A 7 -15.61 -4.56 11.59
CA MET A 7 -14.86 -4.56 10.32
C MET A 7 -15.76 -4.86 9.11
N THR A 8 -16.76 -5.74 9.23
CA THR A 8 -17.65 -6.10 8.12
C THR A 8 -18.57 -4.97 7.66
N HIS A 9 -18.99 -4.07 8.54
CA HIS A 9 -19.93 -2.98 8.19
C HIS A 9 -19.23 -1.74 7.59
N VAL A 10 -18.07 -1.36 8.08
CA VAL A 10 -17.27 -0.26 7.53
C VAL A 10 -16.73 -0.66 6.15
N SER A 11 -16.22 -1.88 6.00
CA SER A 11 -15.62 -2.37 4.77
C SER A 11 -16.57 -2.50 3.57
N GLN A 12 -17.87 -2.80 3.79
CA GLN A 12 -18.82 -2.96 2.66
C GLN A 12 -19.20 -1.65 1.97
N ARG A 13 -19.34 -0.55 2.72
CA ARG A 13 -19.63 0.77 2.12
C ARG A 13 -18.42 1.30 1.37
N ASP A 14 -17.25 1.20 1.98
CA ASP A 14 -16.01 1.70 1.42
C ASP A 14 -15.61 0.90 0.19
N MET A 15 -15.75 -0.41 0.20
CA MET A 15 -15.51 -1.27 -0.97
C MET A 15 -16.43 -0.89 -2.15
N LYS A 16 -17.74 -0.63 -1.92
CA LYS A 16 -18.63 -0.14 -2.98
C LYS A 16 -18.18 1.18 -3.57
N SER A 17 -17.73 2.10 -2.71
CA SER A 17 -17.24 3.41 -3.12
C SER A 17 -15.95 3.29 -3.95
N THR A 18 -15.02 2.42 -3.52
CA THR A 18 -13.78 2.16 -4.24
C THR A 18 -14.03 1.54 -5.61
N LEU A 19 -14.89 0.53 -5.69
CA LEU A 19 -15.25 -0.12 -6.96
C LEU A 19 -15.96 0.85 -7.93
N ALA A 20 -16.73 1.81 -7.41
CA ALA A 20 -17.31 2.87 -8.22
C ALA A 20 -16.26 3.89 -8.70
N LEU A 21 -15.30 4.26 -7.83
CA LEU A 21 -14.19 5.16 -8.14
C LEU A 21 -13.23 4.54 -9.18
N ALA A 22 -13.04 3.23 -9.15
CA ALA A 22 -12.14 2.51 -10.05
C ALA A 22 -12.50 2.68 -11.53
N GLY A 23 -13.76 2.94 -11.86
CA GLY A 23 -14.19 3.16 -13.25
C GLY A 23 -13.84 1.96 -14.15
N SER A 24 -13.04 2.20 -15.19
CA SER A 24 -12.58 1.14 -16.10
C SER A 24 -11.60 0.15 -15.49
N ASN A 25 -10.99 0.47 -14.35
CA ASN A 25 -10.07 -0.42 -13.64
C ASN A 25 -10.79 -1.37 -12.65
N ARG A 26 -12.12 -1.31 -12.59
CA ARG A 26 -12.93 -2.10 -11.66
C ARG A 26 -12.68 -3.61 -11.79
N ASP A 27 -12.54 -4.10 -13.01
CA ASP A 27 -12.32 -5.52 -13.30
C ASP A 27 -11.02 -6.02 -12.67
N GLU A 28 -10.00 -5.18 -12.56
CA GLU A 28 -8.74 -5.52 -11.88
C GLU A 28 -8.97 -5.77 -10.39
N LEU A 29 -9.74 -4.91 -9.72
CA LEU A 29 -10.05 -5.10 -8.31
C LEU A 29 -10.96 -6.31 -8.06
N GLU A 30 -11.92 -6.56 -8.94
CA GLU A 30 -12.80 -7.74 -8.87
C GLU A 30 -12.01 -9.05 -9.09
N ARG A 31 -11.01 -9.07 -9.99
CA ARG A 31 -10.10 -10.21 -10.19
C ARG A 31 -9.33 -10.58 -8.92
N VAL A 32 -8.93 -9.60 -8.10
CA VAL A 32 -8.29 -9.89 -6.80
C VAL A 32 -9.23 -10.64 -5.87
N LEU A 33 -10.50 -10.22 -5.81
CA LEU A 33 -11.50 -10.88 -4.98
C LEU A 33 -11.83 -12.30 -5.49
N GLU A 34 -11.93 -12.48 -6.80
CA GLU A 34 -12.13 -13.77 -7.43
C GLU A 34 -10.93 -14.71 -7.18
N HIS A 35 -9.71 -14.21 -7.28
CA HIS A 35 -8.48 -14.97 -7.03
C HIS A 35 -8.49 -15.63 -5.65
N TYR A 36 -8.99 -14.92 -4.62
CA TYR A 36 -9.01 -15.41 -3.24
C TYR A 36 -10.37 -15.98 -2.79
N GLN A 37 -11.30 -16.26 -3.70
CA GLN A 37 -12.65 -16.72 -3.34
C GLN A 37 -12.66 -17.99 -2.46
N ASP A 38 -11.67 -18.88 -2.64
CA ASP A 38 -11.52 -20.14 -1.91
C ASP A 38 -10.58 -20.02 -0.69
N ASP A 39 -9.99 -18.83 -0.42
CA ASP A 39 -9.17 -18.54 0.76
C ASP A 39 -9.85 -17.45 1.60
N PRO A 40 -10.64 -17.81 2.62
CA PRO A 40 -11.40 -16.83 3.40
C PRO A 40 -10.57 -15.75 4.08
N GLN A 41 -9.33 -16.09 4.50
CA GLN A 41 -8.47 -15.15 5.21
C GLN A 41 -7.84 -14.14 4.24
N LYS A 42 -7.31 -14.59 3.12
CA LYS A 42 -6.79 -13.70 2.07
C LYS A 42 -7.90 -12.89 1.40
N LEU A 43 -9.09 -13.48 1.22
CA LEU A 43 -10.25 -12.74 0.72
C LEU A 43 -10.66 -11.61 1.67
N ALA A 44 -10.63 -11.85 2.99
CA ALA A 44 -10.90 -10.79 3.97
C ALA A 44 -9.84 -9.67 3.91
N ALA A 45 -8.56 -10.03 3.76
CA ALA A 45 -7.47 -9.07 3.57
C ALA A 45 -7.62 -8.28 2.26
N ALA A 46 -7.96 -8.92 1.15
CA ALA A 46 -8.21 -8.29 -0.13
C ALA A 46 -9.38 -7.28 -0.04
N ARG A 47 -10.47 -7.67 0.61
CA ARG A 47 -11.62 -6.76 0.85
C ARG A 47 -11.23 -5.56 1.69
N TYR A 48 -10.44 -5.77 2.75
CA TYR A 48 -9.93 -4.69 3.59
C TYR A 48 -9.08 -3.71 2.76
N LEU A 49 -8.11 -4.23 2.01
CA LEU A 49 -7.20 -3.44 1.20
C LEU A 49 -7.93 -2.61 0.13
N ILE A 50 -8.89 -3.22 -0.57
CA ILE A 50 -9.70 -2.52 -1.59
C ILE A 50 -10.60 -1.46 -0.94
N ALA A 51 -11.19 -1.75 0.22
CA ALA A 51 -12.03 -0.78 0.92
C ALA A 51 -11.24 0.44 1.39
N ASP A 52 -10.00 0.25 1.88
CA ASP A 52 -9.11 1.32 2.33
C ASP A 52 -8.61 2.20 1.17
N MET A 53 -8.64 1.70 -0.05
CA MET A 53 -8.11 2.36 -1.25
C MET A 53 -8.93 3.58 -1.71
N LYS A 54 -10.14 3.80 -1.18
CA LYS A 54 -11.07 4.86 -1.62
C LYS A 54 -10.47 6.27 -1.56
N ASP A 55 -9.60 6.53 -0.60
CA ASP A 55 -8.96 7.83 -0.39
C ASP A 55 -7.48 7.85 -0.81
N ASN A 56 -6.96 6.71 -1.27
CA ASN A 56 -5.56 6.56 -1.66
C ASN A 56 -5.33 7.08 -3.08
N TYR A 57 -4.33 7.95 -3.22
CA TYR A 57 -3.92 8.54 -4.49
C TYR A 57 -2.41 8.80 -4.48
N TYR A 58 -1.85 9.05 -5.64
CA TYR A 58 -0.53 9.65 -5.80
C TYR A 58 -0.61 10.91 -6.65
N LEU A 59 0.43 11.73 -6.58
CA LEU A 59 0.50 12.99 -7.29
C LEU A 59 1.41 12.85 -8.50
N VAL A 60 0.96 13.39 -9.63
CA VAL A 60 1.77 13.48 -10.88
C VAL A 60 1.91 14.93 -11.28
N SER A 61 3.13 15.38 -11.54
CA SER A 61 3.42 16.66 -12.18
C SER A 61 4.79 16.62 -12.85
N ASP A 62 5.01 17.51 -13.83
CA ASP A 62 6.23 17.57 -14.65
C ASP A 62 7.53 17.88 -13.87
N GLY A 63 7.59 17.83 -12.65
CA GLY A 63 8.82 18.09 -11.88
C GLY A 63 8.92 17.28 -10.59
N ILE A 64 7.86 16.53 -10.25
CA ILE A 64 7.79 15.85 -8.95
C ILE A 64 8.89 14.79 -8.81
N ASP A 65 9.16 14.04 -9.87
CA ASP A 65 10.21 13.01 -9.86
C ASP A 65 11.61 13.61 -9.75
N SER A 66 11.84 14.76 -10.39
CA SER A 66 13.12 15.49 -10.30
C SER A 66 13.35 16.07 -8.90
N VAL A 67 12.31 16.60 -8.28
CA VAL A 67 12.38 17.10 -6.90
C VAL A 67 12.59 15.95 -5.92
N HIS A 68 11.90 14.84 -6.11
CA HIS A 68 12.06 13.65 -5.28
C HIS A 68 13.47 13.07 -5.38
N ALA A 69 14.00 12.89 -6.59
CA ALA A 69 15.38 12.45 -6.81
C ALA A 69 16.40 13.39 -6.19
N ALA A 70 16.21 14.71 -6.31
CA ALA A 70 17.08 15.70 -5.70
C ALA A 70 17.04 15.65 -4.17
N LEU A 71 15.86 15.46 -3.57
CA LEU A 71 15.69 15.31 -2.13
C LEU A 71 16.37 14.05 -1.59
N VAL A 72 16.21 12.92 -2.25
CA VAL A 72 16.85 11.64 -1.87
C VAL A 72 18.36 11.79 -1.95
N THR A 73 18.91 12.31 -3.05
CA THR A 73 20.34 12.48 -3.25
C THR A 73 20.94 13.42 -2.19
N THR A 74 20.28 14.53 -1.91
CA THR A 74 20.76 15.51 -0.94
C THR A 74 20.64 14.99 0.49
N SER A 75 19.60 14.24 0.82
CA SER A 75 19.43 13.62 2.15
C SER A 75 20.53 12.61 2.46
N LEU A 76 20.97 11.85 1.45
CA LEU A 76 22.07 10.90 1.59
C LEU A 76 23.43 11.57 1.78
N GLN A 77 23.62 12.76 1.20
CA GLN A 77 24.90 13.49 1.26
C GLN A 77 25.07 14.35 2.53
N GLU A 78 24.00 14.92 3.03
CA GLU A 78 24.06 15.95 4.09
C GLU A 78 23.40 15.51 5.41
N GLY A 79 23.02 14.24 5.51
CA GLY A 79 22.29 13.72 6.66
C GLY A 79 20.80 14.07 6.64
N PHE A 80 20.07 13.27 7.38
CA PHE A 80 18.63 13.23 7.33
C PHE A 80 17.98 14.50 7.90
N LEU A 81 17.19 15.22 7.08
CA LEU A 81 16.20 16.21 7.47
C LEU A 81 16.69 17.60 7.93
N GLU A 82 17.15 18.38 7.01
CA GLU A 82 16.94 19.82 7.20
C GLU A 82 15.44 20.16 7.05
N ARG A 83 14.90 20.82 8.10
CA ARG A 83 13.50 21.28 8.13
C ARG A 83 13.13 22.08 6.86
N ASN A 84 14.04 22.93 6.39
CA ASN A 84 13.87 23.76 5.20
C ASN A 84 13.70 22.99 3.89
N ARG A 85 14.17 21.73 3.79
CA ARG A 85 13.97 20.90 2.60
C ARG A 85 12.60 20.24 2.60
N ARG A 86 12.16 19.77 3.76
CA ARG A 86 10.81 19.25 3.93
C ARG A 86 9.78 20.34 3.63
N ASP A 87 10.02 21.57 4.11
CA ASP A 87 9.11 22.70 3.90
C ASP A 87 9.07 23.09 2.42
N ARG A 88 10.21 23.07 1.69
CA ARG A 88 10.26 23.30 0.25
C ARG A 88 9.57 22.19 -0.56
N TRP A 89 9.76 20.94 -0.17
CA TRP A 89 9.07 19.80 -0.77
C TRP A 89 7.55 19.90 -0.57
N MET A 90 7.13 20.22 0.64
CA MET A 90 5.72 20.44 0.95
C MET A 90 5.13 21.62 0.17
N ALA A 91 5.86 22.74 0.06
CA ALA A 91 5.43 23.89 -0.72
C ALA A 91 5.27 23.52 -2.21
N TYR A 92 6.27 22.87 -2.80
CA TYR A 92 6.21 22.41 -4.19
C TYR A 92 4.99 21.50 -4.45
N ARG A 93 4.73 20.58 -3.54
CA ARG A 93 3.60 19.67 -3.59
C ARG A 93 2.25 20.40 -3.54
N TYR A 94 2.14 21.50 -2.83
CA TYR A 94 0.92 22.28 -2.66
C TYR A 94 0.79 23.46 -3.66
N GLU A 95 1.82 23.81 -4.40
CA GLU A 95 1.76 24.89 -5.40
C GLU A 95 0.99 24.57 -6.67
N GLY A 96 0.17 23.52 -6.67
CA GLY A 96 -1.08 23.50 -7.42
C GLY A 96 -1.02 22.99 -8.87
N THR A 97 0.09 22.39 -9.34
CA THR A 97 0.14 21.79 -10.68
C THR A 97 0.04 20.25 -10.67
N ALA A 98 0.00 19.64 -9.51
CA ALA A 98 -0.02 18.18 -9.40
C ALA A 98 -1.44 17.63 -9.59
N GLU A 99 -1.58 16.69 -10.50
CA GLU A 99 -2.81 15.91 -10.71
C GLU A 99 -2.86 14.76 -9.71
N LYS A 100 -4.04 14.52 -9.13
CA LYS A 100 -4.31 13.35 -8.29
C LYS A 100 -4.72 12.17 -9.17
N ILE A 101 -3.98 11.09 -9.05
CA ILE A 101 -4.34 9.82 -9.66
C ILE A 101 -4.73 8.85 -8.54
N TYR A 102 -5.99 8.43 -8.50
CA TYR A 102 -6.47 7.48 -7.50
C TYR A 102 -5.93 6.09 -7.78
N ASP A 103 -5.43 5.42 -6.74
CA ASP A 103 -4.85 4.08 -6.87
C ASP A 103 -5.86 3.07 -7.41
N ALA A 104 -7.11 3.16 -6.96
CA ALA A 104 -8.20 2.31 -7.45
C ALA A 104 -8.37 2.35 -8.98
N GLN A 105 -7.94 3.43 -9.64
CA GLN A 105 -8.05 3.61 -11.09
C GLN A 105 -6.85 3.05 -11.87
N THR A 106 -5.78 2.64 -11.19
CA THR A 106 -4.50 2.33 -11.87
C THR A 106 -3.81 1.06 -11.40
N VAL A 107 -4.09 0.56 -10.20
CA VAL A 107 -3.43 -0.65 -9.69
C VAL A 107 -3.92 -1.89 -10.43
N SER A 108 -3.01 -2.81 -10.75
CA SER A 108 -3.36 -4.08 -11.37
C SER A 108 -3.69 -5.16 -10.33
N ALA A 109 -4.43 -6.18 -10.75
CA ALA A 109 -4.72 -7.34 -9.93
C ALA A 109 -3.44 -8.07 -9.52
N GLU A 110 -2.51 -8.24 -10.46
CA GLU A 110 -1.21 -8.90 -10.21
C GLU A 110 -0.43 -8.21 -9.10
N TYR A 111 -0.38 -6.87 -9.12
CA TYR A 111 0.30 -6.10 -8.08
C TYR A 111 -0.30 -6.32 -6.70
N LEU A 112 -1.63 -6.27 -6.58
CA LEU A 112 -2.32 -6.45 -5.31
C LEU A 112 -2.23 -7.90 -4.80
N ILE A 113 -2.36 -8.89 -5.68
CA ILE A 113 -2.21 -10.30 -5.36
C ILE A 113 -0.82 -10.56 -4.81
N GLU A 114 0.22 -10.10 -5.51
CA GLU A 114 1.58 -10.25 -5.05
C GLU A 114 1.83 -9.56 -3.70
N ASN A 115 1.33 -8.34 -3.52
CA ASN A 115 1.46 -7.64 -2.23
C ASN A 115 0.81 -8.44 -1.08
N ILE A 116 -0.39 -8.99 -1.30
CA ILE A 116 -1.11 -9.79 -0.31
C ILE A 116 -0.32 -11.07 0.00
N ASP A 117 0.12 -11.80 -1.03
CA ASP A 117 0.83 -13.07 -0.87
C ASP A 117 2.15 -12.88 -0.10
N LEU A 118 2.95 -11.91 -0.47
CA LEU A 118 4.22 -11.60 0.21
C LEU A 118 4.00 -11.09 1.64
N ALA A 119 2.89 -10.35 1.90
CA ALA A 119 2.54 -9.93 3.24
C ALA A 119 2.19 -11.13 4.13
N PHE A 120 1.37 -12.05 3.63
CA PHE A 120 1.03 -13.29 4.34
C PHE A 120 2.25 -14.18 4.55
N GLU A 121 3.10 -14.35 3.54
CA GLU A 121 4.34 -15.10 3.67
C GLU A 121 5.20 -14.54 4.81
N SER A 122 5.43 -13.24 4.83
CA SER A 122 6.23 -12.60 5.88
C SER A 122 5.62 -12.75 7.27
N TRP A 123 4.30 -12.62 7.37
CA TRP A 123 3.57 -12.76 8.63
C TRP A 123 3.64 -14.18 9.19
N GLN A 124 3.53 -15.19 8.33
CA GLN A 124 3.51 -16.60 8.72
C GLN A 124 4.91 -17.21 8.91
N ARG A 125 5.90 -16.72 8.15
CA ARG A 125 7.26 -17.28 8.14
C ARG A 125 8.06 -16.95 9.38
N TYR A 126 7.97 -15.73 9.88
CA TYR A 126 8.84 -15.26 10.93
C TYR A 126 8.21 -15.30 12.31
N PRO A 127 9.02 -15.60 13.38
CA PRO A 127 8.51 -15.76 14.76
C PRO A 127 7.81 -14.53 15.33
N TRP A 128 8.09 -13.34 14.82
CA TRP A 128 7.45 -12.09 15.25
C TRP A 128 5.98 -12.01 14.80
N GLY A 129 5.60 -12.72 13.74
CA GLY A 129 4.23 -12.69 13.21
C GLY A 129 3.18 -13.14 14.23
N LYS A 130 3.52 -14.01 15.16
CA LYS A 130 2.63 -14.47 16.25
C LYS A 130 2.16 -13.35 17.21
N TYR A 131 2.84 -12.20 17.22
CA TYR A 131 2.48 -11.06 18.06
C TYR A 131 1.44 -10.13 17.42
N TYR A 132 1.11 -10.35 16.15
CA TYR A 132 0.14 -9.59 15.38
C TYR A 132 -1.08 -10.46 15.11
N ASP A 133 -2.25 -10.00 15.53
CA ASP A 133 -3.49 -10.63 15.12
C ASP A 133 -3.87 -10.22 13.69
N PHE A 134 -5.02 -10.66 13.19
CA PHE A 134 -5.43 -10.36 11.82
C PHE A 134 -5.77 -8.88 11.61
N GLU A 135 -6.26 -8.18 12.63
CA GLU A 135 -6.53 -6.74 12.57
C GLU A 135 -5.22 -5.97 12.50
N ASP A 136 -4.25 -6.31 13.33
CA ASP A 136 -2.89 -5.76 13.30
C ASP A 136 -2.22 -6.03 11.95
N PHE A 137 -2.35 -7.25 11.44
CA PHE A 137 -1.85 -7.61 10.11
C PHE A 137 -2.42 -6.69 9.02
N CYS A 138 -3.72 -6.49 8.99
CA CYS A 138 -4.37 -5.62 8.01
C CYS A 138 -3.93 -4.16 8.13
N ASN A 139 -3.72 -3.67 9.36
CA ASN A 139 -3.37 -2.27 9.59
C ASN A 139 -1.89 -1.96 9.35
N TYR A 140 -0.97 -2.90 9.63
CA TYR A 140 0.47 -2.60 9.70
C TYR A 140 1.32 -3.40 8.73
N LEU A 141 0.90 -4.59 8.31
CA LEU A 141 1.70 -5.48 7.47
C LEU A 141 1.17 -5.58 6.04
N LEU A 142 -0.13 -5.46 5.84
CA LEU A 142 -0.81 -5.58 4.56
C LEU A 142 -0.66 -4.37 3.63
N PRO A 143 -0.57 -3.10 4.11
CA PRO A 143 -0.59 -1.93 3.23
C PRO A 143 0.40 -2.04 2.08
N TYR A 144 -0.06 -1.69 0.86
CA TYR A 144 0.73 -1.81 -0.37
C TYR A 144 1.62 -0.60 -0.65
N LYS A 145 1.40 0.52 0.05
CA LYS A 145 2.21 1.75 -0.02
C LYS A 145 2.16 2.54 1.28
N ILE A 146 2.98 3.58 1.39
CA ILE A 146 3.01 4.51 2.53
C ILE A 146 2.70 5.93 2.01
N GLY A 147 1.62 6.54 2.51
CA GLY A 147 1.24 7.90 2.11
C GLY A 147 0.78 7.99 0.66
N ASP A 148 1.23 9.03 -0.04
CA ASP A 148 0.80 9.37 -1.40
C ASP A 148 1.89 9.14 -2.46
N GLU A 149 2.76 8.19 -2.24
CA GLU A 149 3.69 7.67 -3.24
C GLU A 149 2.95 6.85 -4.31
N LYS A 150 3.53 6.79 -5.51
CA LYS A 150 3.02 5.90 -6.55
C LYS A 150 3.23 4.45 -6.12
N PRO A 151 2.21 3.56 -6.29
CA PRO A 151 2.39 2.13 -6.04
C PRO A 151 3.56 1.56 -6.84
N ASP A 152 4.47 0.86 -6.16
CA ASP A 152 5.61 0.17 -6.76
C ASP A 152 5.88 -1.19 -6.09
N ASN A 153 6.82 -1.97 -6.61
CA ASN A 153 7.12 -3.32 -6.13
C ASN A 153 8.06 -3.35 -4.90
N TRP A 154 7.98 -2.35 -4.02
CA TRP A 154 8.86 -2.24 -2.86
C TRP A 154 8.88 -3.51 -2.00
N ARG A 155 7.72 -4.15 -1.80
CA ARG A 155 7.61 -5.34 -0.96
C ARG A 155 8.43 -6.50 -1.52
N ARG A 156 8.33 -6.78 -2.83
CA ARG A 156 9.15 -7.80 -3.50
C ARG A 156 10.63 -7.47 -3.35
N ILE A 157 11.04 -6.25 -3.70
CA ILE A 157 12.43 -5.80 -3.65
C ILE A 157 13.02 -5.99 -2.25
N TYR A 158 12.29 -5.57 -1.22
CA TYR A 158 12.78 -5.70 0.15
C TYR A 158 12.72 -7.13 0.66
N THR A 159 11.72 -7.91 0.30
CA THR A 159 11.66 -9.34 0.66
C THR A 159 12.86 -10.07 0.07
N GLU A 160 13.12 -9.95 -1.22
CA GLU A 160 14.28 -10.59 -1.88
C GLU A 160 15.61 -10.14 -1.25
N LYS A 161 15.75 -8.86 -0.97
CA LYS A 161 16.98 -8.29 -0.40
C LYS A 161 17.26 -8.72 1.03
N PHE A 162 16.24 -8.80 1.86
CA PHE A 162 16.40 -8.99 3.31
C PHE A 162 16.04 -10.39 3.81
N ALA A 163 15.33 -11.23 3.03
CA ALA A 163 15.02 -12.59 3.42
C ALA A 163 16.27 -13.40 3.82
N PRO A 164 17.39 -13.37 3.09
CA PRO A 164 18.60 -14.12 3.48
C PRO A 164 19.17 -13.69 4.83
N VAL A 165 19.06 -12.40 5.16
CA VAL A 165 19.51 -11.87 6.46
C VAL A 165 18.57 -12.32 7.58
N LEU A 166 17.26 -12.19 7.37
CA LEU A 166 16.26 -12.61 8.35
C LEU A 166 16.31 -14.13 8.59
N ASP A 167 16.45 -14.93 7.55
CA ASP A 167 16.58 -16.39 7.65
C ASP A 167 17.84 -16.83 8.41
N SER A 168 18.88 -15.98 8.45
CA SER A 168 20.08 -16.24 9.23
C SER A 168 19.94 -15.91 10.72
N LEU A 169 18.92 -15.14 11.08
CA LEU A 169 18.67 -14.70 12.46
C LEU A 169 17.69 -15.59 13.22
N TYR A 170 16.90 -16.38 12.48
CA TYR A 170 15.85 -17.26 13.01
C TYR A 170 16.03 -18.70 12.57
#